data_0a8462eb64bc38ae5286d8b164543a58
#
_entry.id   0a8462eb64bc38ae5286d8b164543a58
#
_cell.length_a   1.000
_cell.length_b   1.000
_cell.length_c   1.000
_cell.angle_alpha   90.00
_cell.angle_beta   90.00
_cell.angle_gamma   90.00
#
_symmetry.space_group_name_H-M   'P 1'
#
loop_
_entity.id
_entity.type
_entity.pdbx_description
1 polymer ?
#
loop_
_entity_poly.entity_id
_entity_poly.type
_entity_poly.pdbx_seq_one_letter_code
_entity_poly.pdbx_strand_id
1 'polypeptide(L)'
;MGHLILTSCFFEYIFQDMKPIVEYQDYHLLIKDFYKERKRCSAFSWREFARTAGFSSSTYLRLVSESKSNLSRVTIERVASAMGLAGYEVTYFRALVNFNNAKTDASKLYFLKEMQSIATEHKVRIVDKDAIEFYDGWKNSVIRELAPLMPGATPGKIASACCNK
;
A
#
# COMPACT_ATOMS: atom_id res chain seq x y z
N MET A 1 18.09 -12.92 19.46
CA MET A 1 17.96 -11.62 18.75
C MET A 1 18.04 -11.86 17.25
N GLY A 2 17.05 -12.42 16.60
CA GLY A 2 17.12 -12.79 15.18
C GLY A 2 15.77 -12.89 14.43
N HIS A 3 14.66 -12.57 15.08
CA HIS A 3 13.33 -12.81 14.49
C HIS A 3 12.60 -11.57 13.94
N LEU A 4 13.12 -10.35 14.12
CA LEU A 4 12.43 -9.10 13.75
C LEU A 4 12.77 -8.57 12.35
N ILE A 5 13.83 -9.03 11.72
CA ILE A 5 14.28 -8.51 10.40
C ILE A 5 13.67 -9.28 9.24
N LEU A 6 13.31 -10.55 9.43
CA LEU A 6 12.70 -11.40 8.38
C LEU A 6 11.24 -11.07 8.08
N THR A 7 10.52 -10.44 9.02
CA THR A 7 9.10 -10.09 8.84
C THR A 7 8.89 -8.85 7.97
N SER A 8 9.79 -7.87 8.00
CA SER A 8 9.67 -6.65 7.20
C SER A 8 9.93 -6.90 5.72
N CYS A 9 10.99 -7.64 5.39
CA CYS A 9 11.33 -7.96 4.00
C CYS A 9 10.31 -8.91 3.34
N PHE A 10 9.71 -9.82 4.12
CA PHE A 10 8.67 -10.73 3.64
C PHE A 10 7.34 -10.02 3.40
N PHE A 11 7.09 -8.94 4.14
CA PHE A 11 5.88 -8.11 4.01
C PHE A 11 5.92 -7.25 2.73
N GLU A 12 7.07 -6.66 2.40
CA GLU A 12 7.25 -5.88 1.15
C GLU A 12 7.12 -6.76 -0.10
N TYR A 13 7.56 -8.01 -0.05
CA TYR A 13 7.47 -8.94 -1.18
C TYR A 13 6.02 -9.41 -1.47
N ILE A 14 5.14 -9.42 -0.47
CA ILE A 14 3.75 -9.89 -0.61
C ILE A 14 2.85 -8.84 -1.29
N PHE A 15 3.18 -7.54 -1.17
CA PHE A 15 2.38 -6.46 -1.75
C PHE A 15 2.77 -6.06 -3.17
N GLN A 16 3.72 -6.75 -3.80
CA GLN A 16 4.28 -6.38 -5.10
C GLN A 16 3.26 -6.42 -6.25
N ASP A 17 2.19 -7.21 -6.15
CA ASP A 17 1.14 -7.34 -7.17
C ASP A 17 -0.20 -6.67 -6.76
N MET A 18 -0.32 -6.18 -5.53
CA MET A 18 -1.49 -5.41 -5.10
C MET A 18 -1.31 -3.93 -5.45
N LYS A 19 -2.38 -3.32 -5.97
CA LYS A 19 -2.39 -1.87 -6.14
C LYS A 19 -2.33 -1.16 -4.77
N PRO A 20 -1.78 0.07 -4.71
CA PRO A 20 -1.76 0.87 -3.49
C PRO A 20 -3.15 0.98 -2.85
N ILE A 21 -3.21 0.98 -1.52
CA ILE A 21 -4.50 1.03 -0.80
C ILE A 21 -5.34 2.25 -1.19
N VAL A 22 -4.70 3.37 -1.51
CA VAL A 22 -5.36 4.63 -1.90
C VAL A 22 -6.10 4.57 -3.25
N GLU A 23 -5.91 3.50 -4.01
CA GLU A 23 -6.61 3.26 -5.27
C GLU A 23 -7.87 2.40 -5.10
N TYR A 24 -8.11 1.85 -3.91
CA TYR A 24 -9.32 1.10 -3.63
C TYR A 24 -10.46 2.04 -3.23
N GLN A 25 -11.63 1.83 -3.83
CA GLN A 25 -12.88 2.51 -3.48
C GLN A 25 -13.89 1.58 -2.80
N ASP A 26 -13.56 0.29 -2.70
CA ASP A 26 -14.35 -0.74 -2.06
C ASP A 26 -13.45 -1.61 -1.17
N TYR A 27 -13.74 -1.60 0.16
CA TYR A 27 -12.95 -2.38 1.10
C TYR A 27 -13.21 -3.89 1.00
N HIS A 28 -14.35 -4.31 0.46
CA HIS A 28 -14.63 -5.73 0.22
C HIS A 28 -13.67 -6.28 -0.85
N LEU A 29 -13.43 -5.50 -1.90
CA LEU A 29 -12.48 -5.83 -2.94
C LEU A 29 -11.05 -5.84 -2.40
N LEU A 30 -10.67 -4.85 -1.59
CA LEU A 30 -9.36 -4.80 -0.94
C LEU A 30 -9.08 -6.05 -0.09
N ILE A 31 -10.03 -6.47 0.76
CA ILE A 31 -9.92 -7.68 1.58
C ILE A 31 -9.80 -8.94 0.70
N LYS A 32 -10.57 -9.01 -0.39
CA LYS A 32 -10.54 -10.12 -1.34
C LYS A 32 -9.20 -10.24 -2.05
N ASP A 33 -8.64 -9.12 -2.50
CA ASP A 33 -7.36 -9.09 -3.21
C ASP A 33 -6.20 -9.38 -2.25
N PHE A 34 -6.23 -8.83 -1.03
CA PHE A 34 -5.29 -9.19 0.03
C PHE A 34 -5.28 -10.69 0.30
N TYR A 35 -6.47 -11.30 0.44
CA TYR A 35 -6.57 -12.74 0.65
C TYR A 35 -5.98 -13.55 -0.51
N LYS A 36 -6.29 -13.18 -1.76
CA LYS A 36 -5.78 -13.87 -2.95
C LYS A 36 -4.26 -13.80 -3.00
N GLU A 37 -3.69 -12.65 -2.73
CA GLU A 37 -2.25 -12.43 -2.79
C GLU A 37 -1.53 -13.21 -1.70
N ARG A 38 -2.00 -13.15 -0.46
CA ARG A 38 -1.46 -13.95 0.65
C ARG A 38 -1.56 -15.46 0.38
N LYS A 39 -2.66 -15.91 -0.21
CA LYS A 39 -2.87 -17.30 -0.58
C LYS A 39 -1.93 -17.75 -1.70
N ARG A 40 -1.59 -16.86 -2.65
CA ARG A 40 -0.64 -17.15 -3.72
C ARG A 40 0.76 -17.40 -3.17
N CYS A 41 1.18 -16.64 -2.18
CA CYS A 41 2.52 -16.67 -1.60
C CYS A 41 2.66 -17.64 -0.41
N SER A 42 1.58 -18.18 0.12
CA SER A 42 1.61 -19.04 1.32
C SER A 42 0.39 -19.94 1.44
N ALA A 43 0.41 -20.89 2.38
CA ALA A 43 -0.75 -21.71 2.74
C ALA A 43 -1.82 -20.94 3.55
N PHE A 44 -2.04 -19.65 3.22
CA PHE A 44 -2.96 -18.78 3.92
C PHE A 44 -4.43 -19.17 3.67
N SER A 45 -5.23 -19.17 4.72
CA SER A 45 -6.64 -19.57 4.67
C SER A 45 -7.54 -18.52 5.34
N TRP A 46 -8.83 -18.50 4.97
CA TRP A 46 -9.81 -17.65 5.65
C TRP A 46 -9.89 -17.91 7.16
N ARG A 47 -9.63 -19.15 7.58
CA ARG A 47 -9.58 -19.54 8.99
C ARG A 47 -8.43 -18.88 9.71
N GLU A 48 -7.27 -18.86 9.08
CA GLU A 48 -6.08 -18.22 9.62
C GLU A 48 -6.24 -16.70 9.66
N PHE A 49 -6.77 -16.10 8.59
CA PHE A 49 -7.06 -14.67 8.56
C PHE A 49 -8.03 -14.25 9.67
N ALA A 50 -9.13 -15.00 9.83
CA ALA A 50 -10.08 -14.75 10.90
C ALA A 50 -9.45 -14.88 12.30
N ARG A 51 -8.59 -15.90 12.50
CA ARG A 51 -7.86 -16.10 13.74
C ARG A 51 -6.91 -14.94 14.06
N THR A 52 -6.12 -14.50 13.06
CA THR A 52 -5.21 -13.37 13.22
C THR A 52 -5.94 -12.08 13.54
N ALA A 53 -7.09 -11.86 12.91
CA ALA A 53 -7.97 -10.73 13.22
C ALA A 53 -8.80 -10.91 14.51
N GLY A 54 -8.63 -12.03 15.24
CA GLY A 54 -9.30 -12.31 16.51
C GLY A 54 -10.80 -12.58 16.38
N PHE A 55 -11.25 -13.11 15.23
CA PHE A 55 -12.64 -13.54 15.05
C PHE A 55 -12.82 -15.02 15.42
N SER A 56 -13.88 -15.34 16.11
CA SER A 56 -14.29 -16.72 16.41
C SER A 56 -14.84 -17.44 15.17
N SER A 57 -15.50 -16.70 14.28
CA SER A 57 -16.06 -17.26 13.04
C SER A 57 -15.03 -17.23 11.91
N SER A 58 -14.64 -18.41 11.43
CA SER A 58 -13.70 -18.55 10.31
C SER A 58 -14.29 -18.11 8.95
N THR A 59 -15.60 -17.95 8.85
CA THR A 59 -16.29 -17.58 7.61
C THR A 59 -16.61 -16.09 7.51
N TYR A 60 -16.52 -15.34 8.63
CA TYR A 60 -16.93 -13.94 8.66
C TYR A 60 -16.21 -13.07 7.63
N LEU A 61 -14.87 -13.11 7.58
CA LEU A 61 -14.11 -12.31 6.64
C LEU A 61 -14.33 -12.73 5.18
N ARG A 62 -14.63 -14.01 4.94
CA ARG A 62 -15.04 -14.45 3.61
C ARG A 62 -16.36 -13.82 3.19
N LEU A 63 -17.37 -13.81 4.08
CA LEU A 63 -18.66 -13.15 3.81
C LEU A 63 -18.48 -11.64 3.60
N VAL A 64 -17.58 -11.01 4.34
CA VAL A 64 -17.22 -9.60 4.11
C VAL A 64 -16.63 -9.43 2.71
N SER A 65 -15.67 -10.25 2.30
CA SER A 65 -15.06 -10.16 0.96
C SER A 65 -16.02 -10.44 -0.20
N GLU A 66 -17.14 -11.12 0.08
CA GLU A 66 -18.22 -11.39 -0.86
C GLU A 66 -19.35 -10.34 -0.78
N SER A 67 -19.15 -9.24 -0.05
CA SER A 67 -20.15 -8.18 0.20
C SER A 67 -21.47 -8.68 0.85
N LYS A 68 -21.42 -9.83 1.52
CA LYS A 68 -22.54 -10.41 2.24
C LYS A 68 -22.61 -9.99 3.72
N SER A 69 -21.56 -9.35 4.21
CA SER A 69 -21.46 -8.83 5.57
C SER A 69 -20.59 -7.57 5.57
N ASN A 70 -20.81 -6.68 6.52
CA ASN A 70 -20.06 -5.44 6.65
C ASN A 70 -19.16 -5.47 7.89
N LEU A 71 -18.06 -4.72 7.84
CA LEU A 71 -17.22 -4.47 9.00
C LEU A 71 -17.91 -3.44 9.92
N SER A 72 -17.92 -3.74 11.20
CA SER A 72 -18.32 -2.79 12.23
C SER A 72 -17.15 -1.90 12.65
N ARG A 73 -17.43 -0.79 13.31
CA ARG A 73 -16.41 0.14 13.81
C ARG A 73 -15.33 -0.53 14.66
N VAL A 74 -15.72 -1.49 15.50
CA VAL A 74 -14.81 -2.22 16.38
C VAL A 74 -13.93 -3.21 15.60
N THR A 75 -14.42 -3.73 14.49
CA THR A 75 -13.72 -4.75 13.70
C THR A 75 -12.74 -4.17 12.68
N ILE A 76 -12.85 -2.88 12.36
CA ILE A 76 -11.95 -2.20 11.39
C ILE A 76 -10.50 -2.33 11.82
N GLU A 77 -10.17 -1.94 13.05
CA GLU A 77 -8.79 -1.94 13.57
C GLU A 77 -8.19 -3.36 13.62
N ARG A 78 -9.01 -4.32 13.99
CA ARG A 78 -8.61 -5.73 14.04
C ARG A 78 -8.26 -6.28 12.65
N VAL A 79 -9.06 -5.92 11.64
CA VAL A 79 -8.81 -6.34 10.26
C VAL A 79 -7.61 -5.59 9.69
N ALA A 80 -7.49 -4.28 9.93
CA ALA A 80 -6.33 -3.49 9.52
C ALA A 80 -5.03 -4.07 10.08
N SER A 81 -5.00 -4.39 11.38
CA SER A 81 -3.84 -5.04 12.02
C SER A 81 -3.55 -6.42 11.43
N ALA A 82 -4.56 -7.24 11.18
CA ALA A 82 -4.38 -8.57 10.59
C ALA A 82 -3.92 -8.52 9.13
N MET A 83 -4.24 -7.46 8.42
CA MET A 83 -3.73 -7.17 7.08
C MET A 83 -2.31 -6.57 7.11
N GLY A 84 -1.83 -6.13 8.29
CA GLY A 84 -0.54 -5.50 8.47
C GLY A 84 -0.49 -4.05 8.00
N LEU A 85 -1.63 -3.39 7.85
CA LEU A 85 -1.69 -1.98 7.48
C LEU A 85 -1.09 -1.12 8.59
N ALA A 86 -0.36 -0.07 8.21
CA ALA A 86 0.30 0.84 9.15
C ALA A 86 0.18 2.31 8.70
N GLY A 87 0.30 3.22 9.65
CA GLY A 87 0.33 4.65 9.39
C GLY A 87 -0.90 5.14 8.63
N TYR A 88 -0.68 5.80 7.49
CA TYR A 88 -1.75 6.35 6.63
C TYR A 88 -2.69 5.27 6.06
N GLU A 89 -2.21 4.05 5.88
CA GLU A 89 -3.02 2.96 5.33
C GLU A 89 -4.18 2.58 6.26
N VAL A 90 -3.93 2.57 7.58
CA VAL A 90 -4.97 2.33 8.59
C VAL A 90 -6.02 3.44 8.54
N THR A 91 -5.57 4.70 8.42
CA THR A 91 -6.46 5.86 8.35
C THR A 91 -7.30 5.82 7.08
N TYR A 92 -6.67 5.51 5.94
CA TYR A 92 -7.38 5.33 4.67
C TYR A 92 -8.39 4.18 4.73
N PHE A 93 -7.99 3.02 5.25
CA PHE A 93 -8.86 1.86 5.39
C PHE A 93 -10.09 2.17 6.26
N ARG A 94 -9.90 2.91 7.36
CA ARG A 94 -11.01 3.36 8.21
C ARG A 94 -11.97 4.27 7.46
N ALA A 95 -11.46 5.25 6.73
CA ALA A 95 -12.26 6.15 5.90
C ALA A 95 -13.02 5.38 4.81
N LEU A 96 -12.35 4.43 4.14
CA LEU A 96 -12.92 3.58 3.09
C LEU A 96 -14.08 2.70 3.61
N VAL A 97 -13.92 2.05 4.77
CA VAL A 97 -14.99 1.26 5.38
C VAL A 97 -16.17 2.14 5.77
N ASN A 98 -15.92 3.30 6.37
CA ASN A 98 -16.98 4.23 6.74
C ASN A 98 -17.69 4.80 5.50
N PHE A 99 -16.96 5.09 4.43
CA PHE A 99 -17.53 5.52 3.14
C PHE A 99 -18.50 4.48 2.57
N ASN A 100 -18.07 3.21 2.50
CA ASN A 100 -18.92 2.14 1.96
C ASN A 100 -20.12 1.82 2.85
N ASN A 101 -19.98 1.99 4.17
CA ASN A 101 -21.07 1.74 5.13
C ASN A 101 -21.98 2.97 5.35
N ALA A 102 -21.66 4.13 4.79
CA ALA A 102 -22.41 5.35 4.98
C ALA A 102 -23.80 5.25 4.33
N LYS A 103 -24.83 5.62 5.10
CA LYS A 103 -26.23 5.57 4.67
C LYS A 103 -26.75 6.89 4.08
N THR A 104 -26.06 8.00 4.35
CA THR A 104 -26.45 9.35 3.90
C THR A 104 -25.40 9.91 2.94
N ASP A 105 -25.83 10.71 1.97
CA ASP A 105 -24.94 11.34 1.02
C ASP A 105 -23.96 12.32 1.68
N ALA A 106 -24.41 13.02 2.74
CA ALA A 106 -23.53 13.87 3.54
C ALA A 106 -22.37 13.08 4.18
N SER A 107 -22.66 11.92 4.77
CA SER A 107 -21.63 11.05 5.36
C SER A 107 -20.71 10.47 4.29
N LYS A 108 -21.25 10.07 3.15
CA LYS A 108 -20.43 9.59 2.01
C LYS A 108 -19.48 10.67 1.52
N LEU A 109 -19.98 11.90 1.33
CA LEU A 109 -19.17 13.02 0.87
C LEU A 109 -18.06 13.37 1.89
N TYR A 110 -18.37 13.32 3.19
CA TYR A 110 -17.38 13.53 4.24
C TYR A 110 -16.22 12.53 4.15
N PHE A 111 -16.52 11.22 4.15
CA PHE A 111 -15.49 10.19 4.08
C PHE A 111 -14.75 10.16 2.75
N LEU A 112 -15.42 10.51 1.64
CA LEU A 112 -14.78 10.64 0.35
C LEU A 112 -13.70 11.75 0.37
N LYS A 113 -14.01 12.91 0.95
CA LYS A 113 -13.04 13.99 1.11
C LYS A 113 -11.87 13.60 2.00
N GLU A 114 -12.13 12.86 3.09
CA GLU A 114 -11.09 12.32 3.96
C GLU A 114 -10.15 11.37 3.17
N MET A 115 -10.70 10.43 2.42
CA MET A 115 -9.92 9.53 1.55
C MET A 115 -9.08 10.31 0.52
N GLN A 116 -9.67 11.33 -0.14
CA GLN A 116 -8.96 12.16 -1.11
C GLN A 116 -7.81 12.96 -0.47
N SER A 117 -8.02 13.50 0.73
CA SER A 117 -6.97 14.20 1.47
C SER A 117 -5.77 13.30 1.77
N ILE A 118 -6.03 12.09 2.31
CA ILE A 118 -5.00 11.10 2.62
C ILE A 118 -4.25 10.68 1.34
N ALA A 119 -4.98 10.40 0.26
CA ALA A 119 -4.39 9.99 -1.00
C ALA A 119 -3.50 11.09 -1.61
N THR A 120 -3.92 12.34 -1.54
CA THR A 120 -3.16 13.49 -2.04
C THR A 120 -1.88 13.69 -1.23
N GLU A 121 -2.00 13.68 0.10
CA GLU A 121 -0.85 13.82 1.00
C GLU A 121 0.18 12.70 0.79
N HIS A 122 -0.29 11.48 0.61
CA HIS A 122 0.59 10.34 0.37
C HIS A 122 1.29 10.44 -1.00
N LYS A 123 0.59 10.85 -2.07
CA LYS A 123 1.19 11.05 -3.40
C LYS A 123 2.27 12.14 -3.37
N VAL A 124 2.00 13.25 -2.69
CA VAL A 124 2.98 14.34 -2.53
C VAL A 124 4.23 13.83 -1.79
N ARG A 125 4.08 13.08 -0.71
CA ARG A 125 5.22 12.52 0.05
C ARG A 125 6.06 11.55 -0.79
N ILE A 126 5.45 10.72 -1.64
CA ILE A 126 6.19 9.83 -2.55
C ILE A 126 7.00 10.65 -3.55
N VAL A 127 6.37 11.64 -4.19
CA VAL A 127 7.06 12.50 -5.17
C VAL A 127 8.22 13.24 -4.53
N ASP A 128 8.03 13.77 -3.32
CA ASP A 128 9.09 14.46 -2.59
C ASP A 128 10.25 13.51 -2.24
N LYS A 129 9.96 12.29 -1.81
CA LYS A 129 10.98 11.29 -1.50
C LYS A 129 11.76 10.88 -2.75
N ASP A 130 11.07 10.56 -3.83
CA ASP A 130 11.70 10.18 -5.10
C ASP A 130 12.52 11.33 -5.68
N ALA A 131 12.03 12.57 -5.54
CA ALA A 131 12.77 13.77 -5.93
C ALA A 131 14.04 13.95 -5.08
N ILE A 132 13.97 13.76 -3.77
CA ILE A 132 15.13 13.85 -2.86
C ILE A 132 16.15 12.77 -3.24
N GLU A 133 15.75 11.51 -3.39
CA GLU A 133 16.66 10.43 -3.81
C GLU A 133 17.31 10.71 -5.18
N PHE A 134 16.54 11.30 -6.12
CA PHE A 134 17.06 11.70 -7.41
C PHE A 134 18.11 12.80 -7.31
N TYR A 135 17.91 13.79 -6.44
CA TYR A 135 18.83 14.93 -6.27
C TYR A 135 19.98 14.65 -5.30
N ASP A 136 19.81 13.71 -4.36
CA ASP A 136 20.84 13.32 -3.39
C ASP A 136 21.99 12.51 -4.03
N GLY A 137 21.74 11.91 -5.19
CA GLY A 137 22.75 11.26 -6.00
C GLY A 137 23.56 12.26 -6.85
N TRP A 138 24.77 12.68 -6.39
CA TRP A 138 25.68 13.55 -7.18
C TRP A 138 25.87 13.08 -8.63
N LYS A 139 25.77 11.77 -8.88
CA LYS A 139 25.88 11.17 -10.21
C LYS A 139 24.76 11.64 -11.15
N ASN A 140 23.55 11.81 -10.66
CA ASN A 140 22.41 12.26 -11.46
C ASN A 140 22.58 13.70 -11.94
N SER A 141 23.14 14.56 -11.09
CA SER A 141 23.46 15.93 -11.45
C SER A 141 24.57 15.99 -12.53
N VAL A 142 25.61 15.16 -12.37
CA VAL A 142 26.70 15.08 -13.33
C VAL A 142 26.24 14.49 -14.67
N ILE A 143 25.43 13.45 -14.66
CA ILE A 143 24.85 12.86 -15.88
C ILE A 143 24.03 13.89 -16.65
N ARG A 144 23.21 14.69 -15.96
CA ARG A 144 22.38 15.73 -16.58
C ARG A 144 23.21 16.80 -17.28
N GLU A 145 24.35 17.19 -16.69
CA GLU A 145 25.27 18.16 -17.28
C GLU A 145 26.09 17.58 -18.43
N LEU A 146 26.45 16.28 -18.36
CA LEU A 146 27.28 15.64 -19.39
C LEU A 146 26.45 15.19 -20.60
N ALA A 147 25.17 14.82 -20.42
CA ALA A 147 24.34 14.31 -21.51
C ALA A 147 24.23 15.24 -22.72
N PRO A 148 24.05 16.57 -22.59
CA PRO A 148 24.05 17.50 -23.70
C PRO A 148 25.44 17.65 -24.39
N LEU A 149 26.52 17.39 -23.66
CA LEU A 149 27.91 17.50 -24.17
C LEU A 149 28.35 16.23 -24.92
N MET A 150 27.56 15.14 -24.83
CA MET A 150 27.86 13.84 -25.46
C MET A 150 26.69 13.38 -26.34
N PRO A 151 26.33 14.13 -27.39
CA PRO A 151 25.19 13.79 -28.25
C PRO A 151 25.40 12.43 -28.91
N GLY A 152 24.41 11.52 -28.78
CA GLY A 152 24.46 10.15 -29.32
C GLY A 152 25.21 9.14 -28.45
N ALA A 153 25.70 9.52 -27.26
CA ALA A 153 26.26 8.55 -26.33
C ALA A 153 25.18 7.69 -25.68
N THR A 154 25.47 6.39 -25.55
CA THR A 154 24.60 5.47 -24.80
C THR A 154 24.67 5.77 -23.30
N PRO A 155 23.61 5.47 -22.51
CA PRO A 155 23.62 5.67 -21.07
C PRO A 155 24.83 5.05 -20.35
N GLY A 156 25.32 3.90 -20.82
CA GLY A 156 26.52 3.23 -20.29
C GLY A 156 27.81 4.04 -20.52
N LYS A 157 27.95 4.72 -21.65
CA LYS A 157 29.11 5.60 -21.93
C LYS A 157 29.11 6.83 -21.05
N ILE A 158 27.93 7.43 -20.80
CA ILE A 158 27.82 8.59 -19.91
C ILE A 158 28.12 8.16 -18.47
N ALA A 159 27.61 7.00 -18.03
CA ALA A 159 27.90 6.47 -16.69
C ALA A 159 29.39 6.18 -16.50
N SER A 160 30.08 5.62 -17.50
CA SER A 160 31.54 5.36 -17.46
C SER A 160 32.34 6.65 -17.37
N ALA A 161 31.92 7.71 -18.04
CA ALA A 161 32.58 9.02 -17.96
C ALA A 161 32.46 9.67 -16.56
N CYS A 162 31.40 9.32 -15.80
CA CYS A 162 31.23 9.79 -14.42
C CYS A 162 32.09 9.01 -13.41
N CYS A 163 32.56 7.80 -13.75
CA CYS A 163 33.28 6.91 -12.82
C CYS A 163 34.81 7.03 -12.95
N ASN A 164 35.33 7.73 -13.96
CA ASN A 164 36.76 7.87 -14.20
C ASN A 164 37.31 9.16 -13.55
N LYS A 165 37.22 9.23 -12.20
CA LYS A 165 38.10 10.16 -11.41
C LYS A 165 38.48 9.47 -10.12
#